data_1313aaa68a53c5e404dd285fa537e708
#
_entry.id   1313aaa68a53c5e404dd285fa537e708
#
_cell.length_a   1.000
_cell.length_b   1.000
_cell.length_c   1.000
_cell.angle_alpha   90.00
_cell.angle_beta   90.00
_cell.angle_gamma   90.00
#
_symmetry.space_group_name_H-M   'P 1'
#
loop_
_entity.id
_entity.type
_entity.pdbx_description
1 polymer ?
#
loop_
_entity_poly.entity_id
_entity_poly.type
_entity_poly.pdbx_seq_one_letter_code
_entity_poly.pdbx_strand_id
1 'polypeptide(L)'
;MYSNTVTLIGFLGGDPDRRQTKNNNTFTVLSMATKASWKNKQSGEWESRTEWHRGIVFGPLADFAATLKKGAHLQVQGELRSREYEKPLEGKKKITVKQRIWEIHITSILKLDRAERVEETAPEQEQIEDPEVAP
;
A
#
# COMPACT_ATOMS: atom_id res chain seq x y z
N MET A 1 25.56 12.76 -4.81
CA MET A 1 24.23 12.98 -4.21
C MET A 1 23.27 11.88 -4.64
N TYR A 2 22.45 11.40 -3.72
CA TYR A 2 21.48 10.36 -4.03
C TYR A 2 20.11 10.78 -3.52
N SER A 3 19.08 10.29 -4.18
CA SER A 3 17.71 10.54 -3.74
C SER A 3 16.89 9.25 -3.91
N ASN A 4 16.08 8.94 -2.92
CA ASN A 4 15.24 7.76 -2.96
C ASN A 4 13.94 8.11 -2.26
N THR A 5 12.96 8.56 -3.02
CA THR A 5 11.69 9.02 -2.48
C THR A 5 10.56 8.43 -3.30
N VAL A 6 9.59 7.86 -2.61
CA VAL A 6 8.37 7.34 -3.21
C VAL A 6 7.21 8.04 -2.56
N THR A 7 6.30 8.54 -3.37
CA THR A 7 5.07 9.15 -2.89
C THR A 7 3.92 8.43 -3.56
N LEU A 8 3.00 7.90 -2.75
CA LEU A 8 1.84 7.20 -3.26
C LEU A 8 0.59 7.81 -2.67
N ILE A 9 -0.43 7.93 -3.50
CA ILE A 9 -1.76 8.28 -3.06
C ILE A 9 -2.68 7.15 -3.50
N GLY A 10 -3.38 6.55 -2.55
CA GLY A 10 -4.22 5.41 -2.88
C GLY A 10 -5.04 4.98 -1.69
N PHE A 11 -5.49 3.75 -1.73
CA PHE A 11 -6.39 3.22 -0.72
C PHE A 11 -5.81 1.97 -0.10
N LEU A 12 -6.08 1.79 1.19
CA LEU A 12 -5.70 0.55 1.86
C LEU A 12 -6.59 -0.59 1.38
N GLY A 13 -5.94 -1.68 0.99
CA GLY A 13 -6.67 -2.84 0.51
C GLY A 13 -7.12 -3.77 1.60
N GLY A 14 -6.63 -3.57 2.82
CA GLY A 14 -7.00 -4.35 3.97
C GLY A 14 -6.65 -3.60 5.22
N ASP A 15 -7.04 -4.16 6.37
CA ASP A 15 -6.67 -3.55 7.64
C ASP A 15 -5.17 -3.68 7.84
N PRO A 16 -4.55 -2.67 8.48
CA PRO A 16 -3.12 -2.74 8.75
C PRO A 16 -2.76 -3.91 9.63
N ASP A 17 -1.57 -4.43 9.43
CA ASP A 17 -1.09 -5.59 10.16
C ASP A 17 0.04 -5.14 11.09
N ARG A 18 -0.25 -5.08 12.37
CA ARG A 18 0.72 -4.65 13.37
C ARG A 18 1.51 -5.86 13.85
N ARG A 19 2.83 -5.73 13.85
CA ARG A 19 3.73 -6.82 14.20
C ARG A 19 4.82 -6.35 15.12
N GLN A 20 5.51 -7.31 15.72
CA GLN A 20 6.66 -7.03 16.56
C GLN A 20 7.84 -7.85 16.07
N THR A 21 9.02 -7.25 16.14
CA THR A 21 10.24 -7.96 15.84
C THR A 21 10.68 -8.73 17.08
N LYS A 22 11.73 -9.51 16.91
CA LYS A 22 12.28 -10.27 18.05
C LYS A 22 12.79 -9.36 19.14
N ASN A 23 13.16 -8.14 18.79
CA ASN A 23 13.65 -7.18 19.78
C ASN A 23 12.53 -6.31 20.33
N ASN A 24 11.28 -6.73 20.13
CA ASN A 24 10.11 -6.00 20.60
C ASN A 24 9.90 -4.64 19.95
N ASN A 25 10.49 -4.45 18.78
CA ASN A 25 10.21 -3.26 18.01
C ASN A 25 8.91 -3.46 17.24
N THR A 26 8.04 -2.48 17.30
CA THR A 26 6.74 -2.56 16.64
C THR A 26 6.84 -1.97 15.26
N PHE A 27 6.22 -2.64 14.32
CA PHE A 27 6.07 -2.09 12.97
C PHE A 27 4.70 -2.50 12.44
N THR A 28 4.23 -1.74 11.47
CA THR A 28 2.93 -1.98 10.86
C THR A 28 3.11 -2.16 9.37
N VAL A 29 2.46 -3.17 8.83
CA VAL A 29 2.52 -3.45 7.40
C VAL A 29 1.23 -2.95 6.77
N LEU A 30 1.38 -2.17 5.71
CA LEU A 30 0.25 -1.63 4.97
C LEU A 30 0.26 -2.19 3.56
N SER A 31 -0.93 -2.50 3.06
CA SER A 31 -1.09 -2.90 1.67
C SER A 31 -1.90 -1.82 0.98
N MET A 32 -1.26 -1.09 0.07
CA MET A 32 -1.91 0.03 -0.60
C MET A 32 -2.10 -0.27 -2.07
N ALA A 33 -3.21 0.19 -2.59
CA ALA A 33 -3.52 0.05 -4.00
C ALA A 33 -3.48 1.41 -4.66
N THR A 34 -2.79 1.49 -5.77
CA THR A 34 -2.90 2.63 -6.67
C THR A 34 -3.43 2.11 -7.99
N LYS A 35 -4.14 2.97 -8.71
CA LYS A 35 -4.77 2.54 -9.92
C LYS A 35 -4.52 3.54 -11.04
N ALA A 36 -4.24 3.01 -12.21
CA ALA A 36 -4.10 3.82 -13.41
C ALA A 36 -5.16 3.42 -14.40
N SER A 37 -5.72 4.39 -15.10
CA SER A 37 -6.75 4.13 -16.10
C SER A 37 -6.34 4.80 -17.39
N TRP A 38 -6.67 4.15 -18.49
CA TRP A 38 -6.37 4.72 -19.79
C TRP A 38 -7.39 4.20 -20.79
N LYS A 39 -7.48 4.91 -21.90
CA LYS A 39 -8.41 4.53 -22.95
C LYS A 39 -7.66 3.73 -24.01
N ASN A 40 -8.19 2.57 -24.33
CA ASN A 40 -7.61 1.74 -25.37
C ASN A 40 -7.95 2.38 -26.71
N LYS A 41 -6.93 2.74 -27.47
CA LYS A 41 -7.14 3.45 -28.73
C LYS A 41 -7.78 2.59 -29.79
N GLN A 42 -7.61 1.29 -29.69
CA GLN A 42 -8.16 0.40 -30.70
C GLN A 42 -9.61 0.06 -30.45
N SER A 43 -9.95 -0.24 -29.18
CA SER A 43 -11.32 -0.63 -28.86
C SER A 43 -12.17 0.53 -28.42
N GLY A 44 -11.57 1.64 -27.99
CA GLY A 44 -12.30 2.77 -27.45
C GLY A 44 -12.75 2.55 -26.02
N GLU A 45 -12.40 1.45 -25.43
CA GLU A 45 -12.85 1.14 -24.08
C GLU A 45 -11.81 1.55 -23.06
N TRP A 46 -12.30 1.79 -21.84
CA TRP A 46 -11.42 2.15 -20.73
C TRP A 46 -10.88 0.91 -20.08
N GLU A 47 -9.60 0.96 -19.78
CA GLU A 47 -8.91 -0.12 -19.09
C GLU A 47 -8.26 0.44 -17.86
N SER A 48 -8.06 -0.40 -16.87
CA SER A 48 -7.42 0.03 -15.64
C SER A 48 -6.46 -1.03 -15.17
N ARG A 49 -5.53 -0.59 -14.34
CA ARG A 49 -4.52 -1.47 -13.78
C ARG A 49 -4.28 -1.07 -12.34
N THR A 50 -4.32 -2.04 -11.45
CA THR A 50 -4.08 -1.81 -10.03
C THR A 50 -2.72 -2.32 -9.67
N GLU A 51 -1.95 -1.48 -8.98
CA GLU A 51 -0.67 -1.88 -8.43
C GLU A 51 -0.82 -1.98 -6.92
N TRP A 52 -0.27 -3.04 -6.38
CA TRP A 52 -0.28 -3.26 -4.93
C TRP A 52 1.09 -2.96 -4.38
N HIS A 53 1.11 -2.15 -3.33
CA HIS A 53 2.36 -1.72 -2.73
C HIS A 53 2.40 -2.15 -1.28
N ARG A 54 3.55 -2.65 -0.88
CA ARG A 54 3.76 -3.06 0.50
C ARG A 54 4.51 -1.96 1.22
N GLY A 55 3.91 -1.43 2.27
CA GLY A 55 4.51 -0.39 3.08
C GLY A 55 4.86 -0.90 4.45
N ILE A 56 5.98 -0.46 4.98
CA ILE A 56 6.43 -0.82 6.32
C ILE A 56 6.60 0.46 7.10
N VAL A 57 6.02 0.49 8.29
CA VAL A 57 6.06 1.68 9.15
C VAL A 57 6.63 1.29 10.48
N PHE A 58 7.66 1.99 10.93
CA PHE A 58 8.28 1.72 12.23
C PHE A 58 8.03 2.88 13.17
N GLY A 59 8.19 2.63 14.46
CA GLY A 59 8.19 3.66 15.47
C GLY A 59 6.80 4.19 15.77
N PRO A 60 6.72 5.43 16.25
CA PRO A 60 5.41 5.99 16.62
C PRO A 60 4.43 6.06 15.46
N LEU A 61 4.93 6.24 14.26
CA LEU A 61 4.06 6.30 13.10
C LEU A 61 3.38 4.95 12.88
N ALA A 62 4.00 3.86 13.34
CA ALA A 62 3.40 2.55 13.22
C ALA A 62 2.13 2.45 14.05
N ASP A 63 2.10 3.11 15.19
CA ASP A 63 0.90 3.09 16.02
C ASP A 63 -0.23 3.83 15.33
N PHE A 64 0.08 4.96 14.74
CA PHE A 64 -0.94 5.68 13.98
C PHE A 64 -1.42 4.83 12.81
N ALA A 65 -0.49 4.20 12.10
CA ALA A 65 -0.86 3.39 10.95
C ALA A 65 -1.78 2.25 11.36
N ALA A 66 -1.59 1.71 12.54
CA ALA A 66 -2.39 0.58 13.01
C ALA A 66 -3.84 0.98 13.28
N THR A 67 -4.12 2.27 13.43
CA THR A 67 -5.48 2.72 13.65
C THR A 67 -6.28 2.87 12.37
N LEU A 68 -5.62 2.78 11.24
CA LEU A 68 -6.30 2.95 9.96
C LEU A 68 -7.13 1.72 9.63
N LYS A 69 -8.00 1.86 8.66
CA LYS A 69 -8.91 0.79 8.30
C LYS A 69 -8.85 0.54 6.80
N LYS A 70 -9.26 -0.66 6.42
CA LYS A 70 -9.42 -0.98 5.01
C LYS A 70 -10.24 0.10 4.33
N GLY A 71 -9.79 0.53 3.16
CA GLY A 71 -10.48 1.55 2.40
C GLY A 71 -10.03 2.96 2.71
N ALA A 72 -9.14 3.15 3.68
CA ALA A 72 -8.66 4.48 4.00
C ALA A 72 -7.93 5.09 2.82
N HIS A 73 -8.17 6.36 2.57
CA HIS A 73 -7.55 7.09 1.48
C HIS A 73 -6.35 7.84 2.05
N LEU A 74 -5.16 7.51 1.57
CA LEU A 74 -3.93 7.97 2.18
C LEU A 74 -2.95 8.49 1.15
N GLN A 75 -2.10 9.41 1.62
CA GLN A 75 -0.87 9.73 0.92
C GLN A 75 0.28 9.28 1.80
N VAL A 76 1.17 8.46 1.25
CA VAL A 76 2.33 8.01 2.01
C VAL A 76 3.58 8.42 1.26
N GLN A 77 4.63 8.70 2.02
CA GLN A 77 5.95 8.98 1.48
C GLN A 77 6.96 8.13 2.20
N GLY A 78 7.99 7.74 1.49
CA GLY A 78 9.04 6.94 2.09
C GLY A 78 10.12 6.61 1.10
N GLU A 79 10.89 5.60 1.45
CA GLU A 79 11.99 5.13 0.64
C GLU A 79 11.67 3.76 0.07
N LEU A 80 12.10 3.54 -1.15
CA LEU A 80 11.98 2.23 -1.76
C LEU A 80 13.16 1.38 -1.30
N ARG A 81 12.86 0.23 -0.70
CA ARG A 81 13.88 -0.68 -0.21
C ARG A 81 13.56 -2.09 -0.64
N SER A 82 14.59 -2.89 -0.71
CA SER A 82 14.43 -4.30 -1.01
C SER A 82 15.15 -5.12 0.03
N ARG A 83 14.69 -6.34 0.19
CA ARG A 83 15.37 -7.30 1.04
C ARG A 83 15.23 -8.67 0.42
N GLU A 84 16.15 -9.53 0.76
CA GLU A 84 16.12 -10.89 0.26
C GLU A 84 15.72 -11.81 1.39
N TYR A 85 15.01 -12.85 1.03
CA TYR A 85 14.71 -13.89 1.98
C TYR A 85 14.77 -15.21 1.24
N GLU A 86 14.99 -16.27 2.00
CA GLU A 86 15.07 -17.60 1.44
C GLU A 86 13.73 -18.28 1.60
N LYS A 87 13.31 -18.89 0.52
CA LYS A 87 12.05 -19.60 0.51
C LYS A 87 12.34 -21.05 0.14
N PRO A 88 11.95 -22.02 0.98
CA PRO A 88 12.18 -23.41 0.63
C PRO A 88 11.33 -23.79 -0.57
N LEU A 89 11.93 -24.57 -1.45
CA LEU A 89 11.18 -25.10 -2.58
C LEU A 89 10.26 -26.19 -2.07
N GLU A 90 9.05 -26.13 -2.58
CA GLU A 90 8.05 -27.07 -2.17
C GLU A 90 8.47 -28.48 -2.50
N GLY A 91 8.39 -29.35 -1.52
CA GLY A 91 8.75 -30.76 -1.73
C GLY A 91 10.22 -31.07 -1.61
N LYS A 92 11.07 -30.07 -1.45
CA LYS A 92 12.52 -30.30 -1.31
C LYS A 92 13.05 -29.48 -0.16
N LYS A 93 13.29 -30.15 0.94
CA LYS A 93 13.61 -29.46 2.18
C LYS A 93 14.96 -28.77 2.17
N LYS A 94 15.89 -29.25 1.35
CA LYS A 94 17.23 -28.70 1.38
C LYS A 94 17.48 -27.66 0.31
N ILE A 95 16.52 -27.41 -0.56
CA ILE A 95 16.68 -26.47 -1.64
C ILE A 95 15.87 -25.24 -1.33
N THR A 96 16.52 -24.09 -1.32
CA THR A 96 15.86 -22.82 -1.11
C THR A 96 16.16 -21.92 -2.28
N VAL A 97 15.27 -20.99 -2.55
CA VAL A 97 15.51 -19.96 -3.54
C VAL A 97 15.48 -18.63 -2.84
N LYS A 98 16.38 -17.75 -3.28
CA LYS A 98 16.42 -16.41 -2.76
C LYS A 98 15.44 -15.58 -3.54
N GLN A 99 14.60 -14.86 -2.82
CA GLN A 99 13.64 -13.96 -3.45
C GLN A 99 13.85 -12.57 -2.91
N ARG A 100 13.65 -11.59 -3.79
CA ARG A 100 13.77 -10.20 -3.41
C ARG A 100 12.39 -9.58 -3.33
N ILE A 101 12.14 -8.92 -2.22
CA ILE A 101 10.90 -8.20 -2.00
C ILE A 101 11.19 -6.72 -1.99
N TRP A 102 10.35 -5.95 -2.67
CA TRP A 102 10.44 -4.50 -2.66
C TRP A 102 9.37 -3.95 -1.75
N GLU A 103 9.76 -3.01 -0.91
CA GLU A 103 8.88 -2.41 0.07
C GLU A 103 9.14 -0.92 0.12
N ILE A 104 8.14 -0.20 0.61
CA ILE A 104 8.31 1.22 0.86
C ILE A 104 8.40 1.40 2.36
N HIS A 105 9.53 1.94 2.81
CA HIS A 105 9.71 2.25 4.22
C HIS A 105 9.15 3.63 4.45
N ILE A 106 7.97 3.68 5.02
CA ILE A 106 7.15 4.87 5.08
C ILE A 106 7.63 5.77 6.20
N THR A 107 7.82 7.05 5.87
CA THR A 107 8.23 8.05 6.83
C THR A 107 7.13 9.06 7.11
N SER A 108 6.09 9.09 6.29
CA SER A 108 5.04 10.08 6.44
C SER A 108 3.73 9.52 5.92
N ILE A 109 2.65 9.73 6.67
CA ILE A 109 1.31 9.30 6.27
C ILE A 109 0.37 10.48 6.48
N LEU A 110 -0.40 10.78 5.44
CA LEU A 110 -1.42 11.80 5.51
C LEU A 110 -2.75 11.14 5.16
N LYS A 111 -3.71 11.23 6.08
CA LYS A 111 -5.02 10.67 5.84
C LYS A 111 -5.85 11.69 5.08
N LEU A 112 -6.39 11.28 3.96
CA LEU A 112 -7.11 12.17 3.07
C LEU A 112 -8.62 12.12 3.25
N ASP A 113 -9.12 11.13 3.98
CA ASP A 113 -10.55 11.05 4.25
C ASP A 113 -10.98 12.18 5.17
N ARG A 114 -12.22 12.61 5.00
CA ARG A 114 -12.78 13.62 5.86
C ARG A 114 -13.79 12.98 6.79
N ALA A 115 -13.47 12.96 8.06
CA ALA A 115 -14.32 12.29 9.02
C ALA A 115 -15.69 12.93 9.11
N GLU A 116 -15.74 14.24 9.07
CA GLU A 116 -17.00 14.92 9.29
C GLU A 116 -17.94 14.80 8.11
N ARG A 117 -17.45 14.25 7.00
CA ARG A 117 -18.31 14.09 5.86
C ARG A 117 -18.79 12.68 5.67
N VAL A 118 -18.55 11.88 6.64
CA VAL A 118 -18.83 10.48 6.47
C VAL A 118 -20.28 10.23 6.10
N GLU A 119 -21.17 10.96 6.73
CA GLU A 119 -22.57 10.68 6.51
C GLU A 119 -22.98 10.93 5.08
N GLU A 120 -22.42 11.93 4.46
CA GLU A 120 -22.86 12.21 3.10
C GLU A 120 -21.90 11.68 2.08
N THR A 121 -20.74 11.28 2.51
CA THR A 121 -19.77 10.81 1.55
C THR A 121 -19.86 9.33 1.32
N ALA A 122 -20.62 8.62 2.12
CA ALA A 122 -20.72 7.20 1.91
C ALA A 122 -20.98 6.86 0.46
N PRO A 123 -21.95 7.48 -0.18
CA PRO A 123 -22.17 7.19 -1.60
C PRO A 123 -21.01 7.64 -2.45
N GLU A 124 -20.36 8.69 -2.03
CA GLU A 124 -19.27 9.17 -2.83
C GLU A 124 -18.04 8.31 -2.75
N GLN A 125 -17.89 7.66 -1.65
CA GLN A 125 -16.75 6.80 -1.53
C GLN A 125 -16.82 5.65 -2.49
N GLU A 126 -17.99 5.21 -2.78
CA GLU A 126 -18.12 4.23 -3.80
C GLU A 126 -17.72 4.77 -5.12
N GLN A 127 -17.98 6.04 -5.30
CA GLN A 127 -17.61 6.65 -6.55
C GLN A 127 -16.14 6.81 -6.67
N ILE A 128 -15.47 6.86 -5.55
CA ILE A 128 -14.02 6.95 -5.60
C ILE A 128 -13.45 5.78 -6.35
N GLU A 129 -14.11 4.68 -6.30
CA GLU A 129 -13.66 3.56 -7.07
C GLU A 129 -13.98 3.71 -8.52
N ASP A 130 -14.99 4.49 -8.80
CA ASP A 130 -15.39 4.69 -10.18
C ASP A 130 -14.38 5.44 -10.97
N PRO A 131 -13.72 6.43 -10.43
CA PRO A 131 -12.73 7.15 -11.22
C PRO A 131 -11.71 6.24 -11.83
N GLU A 132 -11.61 5.09 -11.30
CA GLU A 132 -10.72 4.13 -11.87
C GLU A 132 -11.10 3.77 -13.25
N VAL A 133 -12.36 3.82 -13.52
CA VAL A 133 -12.85 3.46 -14.81
C VAL A 133 -12.96 4.66 -15.68
N ALA A 134 -13.16 5.79 -15.07
CA ALA A 134 -13.34 7.02 -15.83
C ALA A 134 -12.00 7.70 -16.01
N PRO A 135 -11.84 8.42 -17.06
CA PRO A 135 -10.57 9.11 -17.34
C PRO A 135 -10.31 10.23 -16.38
#